data_5d4f89a9bd90152a212a45f6f193da9c
#
_entry.id   5d4f89a9bd90152a212a45f6f193da9c
#
_cell.length_a   1.000
_cell.length_b   1.000
_cell.length_c   1.000
_cell.angle_alpha   90.00
_cell.angle_beta   90.00
_cell.angle_gamma   90.00
#
_symmetry.space_group_name_H-M   'P 1'
#
loop_
_entity.id
_entity.type
_entity.pdbx_description
1 polymer ?
#
loop_
_entity_poly.entity_id
_entity_poly.type
_entity_poly.pdbx_seq_one_letter_code
_entity_poly.pdbx_strand_id
1 'polypeptide(L)'
;MAKDGTNRGGPRPGTGPKRKPLAEKIQDGTAKKALVLPTELPSPTELHGEDVPPVKDYLKQKQKNGSTLCAEEIFRETWLWLKSKGCEMLVNNQLIEQYAMSVARWIQCEEAISEYGYLAKHPTTGNAIASPYVSMSRDYKKQVNADWYQIYQIVRENCSVEYGGANPQDDVMERLLRARRGG
;
A
#
# COMPACT_ATOMS: atom_id res chain seq x y z
N MET A 1 26.39 -20.23 40.36
CA MET A 1 25.19 -20.79 39.75
C MET A 1 24.01 -19.88 40.12
N ALA A 2 23.62 -18.98 39.27
CA ALA A 2 22.45 -18.14 39.49
C ALA A 2 21.22 -18.98 39.12
N LYS A 3 20.52 -19.45 40.13
CA LYS A 3 19.17 -20.02 40.02
C LYS A 3 18.15 -18.89 40.11
N ASP A 4 18.04 -18.14 39.06
CA ASP A 4 16.94 -17.21 38.93
C ASP A 4 15.96 -17.76 37.92
N GLY A 5 15.15 -18.70 38.18
CA GLY A 5 14.14 -19.34 37.33
C GLY A 5 13.42 -18.44 36.28
N THR A 6 14.08 -17.42 35.79
CA THR A 6 13.60 -16.57 34.72
C THR A 6 13.87 -17.23 33.39
N ASN A 7 12.84 -17.92 32.88
CA ASN A 7 12.73 -18.28 31.47
C ASN A 7 12.81 -17.01 30.62
N ARG A 8 14.02 -16.54 30.34
CA ARG A 8 14.30 -15.32 29.54
C ARG A 8 14.00 -15.48 28.06
N GLY A 9 13.21 -16.47 27.67
CA GLY A 9 12.81 -16.79 26.31
C GLY A 9 11.31 -16.85 26.09
N GLY A 10 10.53 -15.93 26.65
CA GLY A 10 9.11 -15.84 26.33
C GLY A 10 8.89 -15.67 24.81
N PRO A 11 7.75 -16.15 24.28
CA PRO A 11 7.45 -16.05 22.86
C PRO A 11 7.50 -14.58 22.45
N ARG A 12 8.47 -14.22 21.61
CA ARG A 12 8.54 -12.86 21.04
C ARG A 12 7.42 -12.72 20.02
N PRO A 13 6.62 -11.63 20.05
CA PRO A 13 5.66 -11.36 19.00
C PRO A 13 6.37 -11.39 17.63
N GLY A 14 5.88 -12.21 16.70
CA GLY A 14 6.45 -12.31 15.35
C GLY A 14 7.53 -13.37 15.12
N THR A 15 7.94 -14.16 16.12
CA THR A 15 8.93 -15.26 15.93
C THR A 15 8.31 -16.62 15.57
N GLY A 16 6.99 -16.72 15.49
CA GLY A 16 6.30 -17.92 14.99
C GLY A 16 6.51 -18.12 13.48
N PRO A 17 6.31 -19.35 12.99
CA PRO A 17 6.34 -19.61 11.55
C PRO A 17 5.36 -18.68 10.83
N LYS A 18 5.80 -18.11 9.70
CA LYS A 18 4.95 -17.23 8.88
C LYS A 18 3.68 -17.98 8.48
N ARG A 19 2.53 -17.31 8.57
CA ARG A 19 1.25 -17.88 8.16
C ARG A 19 1.30 -18.21 6.67
N LYS A 20 0.94 -19.43 6.32
CA LYS A 20 0.83 -19.86 4.93
C LYS A 20 -0.34 -19.15 4.24
N PRO A 21 -0.24 -18.82 2.93
CA PRO A 21 -1.36 -18.34 2.14
C PRO A 21 -2.56 -19.27 2.22
N LEU A 22 -3.77 -18.72 2.06
CA LEU A 22 -4.98 -19.54 2.11
C LEU A 22 -5.00 -20.59 1.00
N ALA A 23 -4.53 -20.23 -0.21
CA ALA A 23 -4.43 -21.14 -1.34
C ALA A 23 -3.56 -22.38 -1.00
N GLU A 24 -2.40 -22.17 -0.39
CA GLU A 24 -1.50 -23.24 0.05
C GLU A 24 -2.13 -24.11 1.16
N LYS A 25 -2.88 -23.48 2.09
CA LYS A 25 -3.60 -24.21 3.14
C LYS A 25 -4.74 -25.07 2.59
N ILE A 26 -5.39 -24.63 1.52
CA ILE A 26 -6.44 -25.39 0.83
C ILE A 26 -5.81 -26.59 0.12
N GLN A 27 -4.70 -26.40 -0.59
CA GLN A 27 -3.96 -27.46 -1.26
C GLN A 27 -3.42 -28.52 -0.26
N ASP A 28 -2.90 -28.05 0.87
CA ASP A 28 -2.38 -28.92 1.95
C ASP A 28 -3.50 -29.58 2.79
N GLY A 29 -4.78 -29.29 2.54
CA GLY A 29 -5.91 -29.78 3.33
C GLY A 29 -5.93 -29.29 4.79
N THR A 30 -5.12 -28.29 5.14
CA THR A 30 -4.96 -27.78 6.51
C THR A 30 -5.82 -26.54 6.81
N ALA A 31 -6.62 -26.09 5.85
CA ALA A 31 -7.57 -24.98 6.04
C ALA A 31 -8.69 -25.42 7.02
N LYS A 32 -8.56 -25.04 8.28
CA LYS A 32 -9.50 -25.41 9.37
C LYS A 32 -10.91 -24.83 9.24
N LYS A 33 -11.11 -23.81 8.45
CA LYS A 33 -12.37 -23.28 7.94
C LYS A 33 -12.02 -22.62 6.62
N ALA A 34 -12.16 -23.34 5.52
CA ALA A 34 -12.37 -22.66 4.27
C ALA A 34 -13.58 -21.76 4.49
N LEU A 35 -13.42 -20.44 4.33
CA LEU A 35 -14.55 -19.60 4.04
C LEU A 35 -15.13 -20.27 2.78
N VAL A 36 -16.22 -21.00 2.95
CA VAL A 36 -16.95 -21.52 1.81
C VAL A 36 -17.51 -20.27 1.17
N LEU A 37 -16.73 -19.72 0.23
CA LEU A 37 -17.28 -18.76 -0.72
C LEU A 37 -18.52 -19.44 -1.27
N PRO A 38 -19.69 -18.77 -1.24
CA PRO A 38 -20.90 -19.32 -1.84
C PRO A 38 -20.51 -19.84 -3.22
N THR A 39 -20.84 -21.08 -3.49
CA THR A 39 -20.49 -21.80 -4.72
C THR A 39 -21.08 -21.12 -5.97
N GLU A 40 -22.01 -20.22 -5.76
CA GLU A 40 -22.56 -19.30 -6.74
C GLU A 40 -21.89 -17.94 -6.53
N LEU A 41 -20.78 -17.73 -7.22
CA LEU A 41 -20.28 -16.38 -7.46
C LEU A 41 -21.43 -15.63 -8.18
N PRO A 42 -21.88 -14.49 -7.65
CA PRO A 42 -22.85 -13.66 -8.37
C PRO A 42 -22.33 -13.45 -9.79
N SER A 43 -23.23 -13.57 -10.76
CA SER A 43 -22.85 -13.39 -12.17
C SER A 43 -22.19 -12.02 -12.34
N PRO A 44 -21.23 -11.86 -13.27
CA PRO A 44 -20.59 -10.57 -13.51
C PRO A 44 -21.57 -9.41 -13.71
N THR A 45 -22.79 -9.71 -14.10
CA THR A 45 -23.89 -8.75 -14.29
C THR A 45 -24.46 -8.23 -12.95
N GLU A 46 -24.39 -9.00 -11.88
CA GLU A 46 -24.87 -8.59 -10.55
C GLU A 46 -23.82 -7.75 -9.79
N LEU A 47 -22.56 -7.81 -10.21
CA LEU A 47 -21.46 -6.99 -9.67
C LEU A 47 -21.42 -5.58 -10.27
N HIS A 48 -22.25 -5.25 -11.25
CA HIS A 48 -22.31 -3.92 -11.86
C HIS A 48 -22.95 -2.83 -10.97
N GLY A 49 -23.35 -3.13 -9.75
CA GLY A 49 -24.05 -2.20 -8.86
C GLY A 49 -23.20 -1.62 -7.71
N GLU A 50 -22.01 -2.13 -7.43
CA GLU A 50 -21.17 -1.54 -6.38
C GLU A 50 -20.17 -0.60 -7.00
N ASP A 51 -20.55 0.66 -7.05
CA ASP A 51 -19.66 1.77 -7.38
C ASP A 51 -18.51 1.85 -6.38
N VAL A 52 -17.35 2.24 -6.89
CA VAL A 52 -16.21 2.61 -6.06
C VAL A 52 -16.70 3.51 -4.93
N PRO A 53 -16.39 3.24 -3.66
CA PRO A 53 -16.84 4.07 -2.54
C PRO A 53 -16.54 5.55 -2.80
N PRO A 54 -17.40 6.46 -2.34
CA PRO A 54 -17.16 7.88 -2.53
C PRO A 54 -15.83 8.27 -1.89
N VAL A 55 -14.95 8.82 -2.70
CA VAL A 55 -13.62 9.26 -2.27
C VAL A 55 -13.78 10.52 -1.42
N LYS A 56 -13.14 10.54 -0.25
CA LYS A 56 -13.21 11.69 0.66
C LYS A 56 -12.56 12.95 0.06
N ASP A 57 -13.11 14.09 0.41
CA ASP A 57 -12.72 15.40 -0.15
C ASP A 57 -11.23 15.73 0.03
N TYR A 58 -10.59 15.28 1.12
CA TYR A 58 -9.18 15.56 1.34
C TYR A 58 -8.24 14.90 0.33
N LEU A 59 -8.68 13.80 -0.34
CA LEU A 59 -7.93 13.15 -1.42
C LEU A 59 -8.01 13.94 -2.74
N LYS A 60 -9.04 14.79 -2.88
CA LYS A 60 -9.33 15.61 -4.07
C LYS A 60 -8.86 17.05 -3.95
N GLN A 61 -8.39 17.45 -2.76
CA GLN A 61 -8.05 18.84 -2.49
C GLN A 61 -6.96 19.38 -3.41
N LYS A 62 -7.19 20.59 -3.91
CA LYS A 62 -6.18 21.34 -4.67
C LYS A 62 -5.03 21.76 -3.76
N GLN A 63 -3.84 21.60 -4.25
CA GLN A 63 -2.63 22.08 -3.60
C GLN A 63 -2.51 23.62 -3.73
N LYS A 64 -1.59 24.21 -2.98
CA LYS A 64 -1.34 25.67 -3.03
C LYS A 64 -0.99 26.17 -4.44
N ASN A 65 -0.36 25.35 -5.25
CA ASN A 65 -0.02 25.64 -6.65
C ASN A 65 -1.18 25.43 -7.63
N GLY A 66 -2.38 25.05 -7.15
CA GLY A 66 -3.56 24.79 -7.95
C GLY A 66 -3.65 23.38 -8.55
N SER A 67 -2.59 22.57 -8.48
CA SER A 67 -2.61 21.18 -8.94
C SER A 67 -3.38 20.30 -7.96
N THR A 68 -3.90 19.18 -8.45
CA THR A 68 -4.48 18.11 -7.62
C THR A 68 -3.45 17.00 -7.41
N LEU A 69 -3.51 16.35 -6.25
CA LEU A 69 -2.76 15.12 -6.03
C LEU A 69 -3.42 13.96 -6.77
N CYS A 70 -2.63 13.00 -7.24
CA CYS A 70 -3.13 11.77 -7.87
C CYS A 70 -3.72 10.75 -6.86
N ALA A 71 -4.01 11.19 -5.62
CA ALA A 71 -4.46 10.29 -4.54
C ALA A 71 -5.82 9.64 -4.84
N GLU A 72 -6.75 10.37 -5.48
CA GLU A 72 -8.04 9.80 -5.88
C GLU A 72 -7.89 8.66 -6.89
N GLU A 73 -7.02 8.83 -7.88
CA GLU A 73 -6.76 7.81 -8.90
C GLU A 73 -6.17 6.55 -8.27
N ILE A 74 -5.15 6.73 -7.41
CA ILE A 74 -4.49 5.63 -6.70
C ILE A 74 -5.48 4.88 -5.81
N PHE A 75 -6.37 5.60 -5.11
CA PHE A 75 -7.43 4.99 -4.32
C PHE A 75 -8.33 4.10 -5.18
N ARG A 76 -8.84 4.65 -6.31
CA ARG A 76 -9.74 3.93 -7.22
C ARG A 76 -9.07 2.69 -7.82
N GLU A 77 -7.82 2.79 -8.25
CA GLU A 77 -7.07 1.67 -8.81
C GLU A 77 -6.83 0.58 -7.77
N THR A 78 -6.43 0.97 -6.56
CA THR A 78 -6.21 0.03 -5.46
C THR A 78 -7.51 -0.68 -5.09
N TRP A 79 -8.62 0.05 -5.01
CA TRP A 79 -9.93 -0.51 -4.71
C TRP A 79 -10.40 -1.48 -5.81
N LEU A 80 -10.28 -1.10 -7.09
CA LEU A 80 -10.61 -1.96 -8.23
C LEU A 80 -9.75 -3.23 -8.24
N TRP A 81 -8.47 -3.10 -7.91
CA TRP A 81 -7.61 -4.26 -7.76
C TRP A 81 -8.08 -5.18 -6.63
N LEU A 82 -8.44 -4.66 -5.47
CA LEU A 82 -9.02 -5.45 -4.37
C LEU A 82 -10.33 -6.12 -4.79
N LYS A 83 -11.19 -5.41 -5.52
CA LYS A 83 -12.44 -5.96 -6.08
C LYS A 83 -12.16 -7.12 -7.03
N SER A 84 -11.17 -7.00 -7.89
CA SER A 84 -10.77 -8.09 -8.80
C SER A 84 -10.29 -9.35 -8.06
N LYS A 85 -9.91 -9.19 -6.78
CA LYS A 85 -9.50 -10.28 -5.88
C LYS A 85 -10.61 -10.72 -4.92
N GLY A 86 -11.77 -10.06 -4.94
CA GLY A 86 -12.88 -10.31 -4.01
C GLY A 86 -12.53 -9.96 -2.56
N CYS A 87 -11.61 -9.03 -2.34
CA CYS A 87 -11.10 -8.65 -1.02
C CYS A 87 -11.44 -7.21 -0.63
N GLU A 88 -12.24 -6.50 -1.41
CA GLU A 88 -12.60 -5.08 -1.21
C GLU A 88 -13.30 -4.83 0.14
N MET A 89 -14.13 -5.78 0.57
CA MET A 89 -14.85 -5.67 1.87
C MET A 89 -13.99 -6.04 3.08
N LEU A 90 -12.82 -6.64 2.87
CA LEU A 90 -11.93 -7.08 3.94
C LEU A 90 -10.92 -6.01 4.33
N VAL A 91 -10.65 -5.08 3.43
CA VAL A 91 -9.71 -3.99 3.65
C VAL A 91 -10.49 -2.73 4.04
N ASN A 92 -10.11 -2.12 5.16
CA ASN A 92 -10.72 -0.86 5.57
C ASN A 92 -10.41 0.24 4.55
N ASN A 93 -11.43 0.96 4.08
CA ASN A 93 -11.28 2.09 3.15
C ASN A 93 -10.27 3.13 3.66
N GLN A 94 -10.21 3.37 4.98
CA GLN A 94 -9.25 4.28 5.57
C GLN A 94 -7.79 3.85 5.32
N LEU A 95 -7.50 2.56 5.30
CA LEU A 95 -6.15 2.05 5.00
C LEU A 95 -5.80 2.30 3.53
N ILE A 96 -6.77 2.13 2.62
CA ILE A 96 -6.59 2.43 1.19
C ILE A 96 -6.38 3.94 0.99
N GLU A 97 -7.13 4.79 1.71
CA GLU A 97 -6.98 6.25 1.69
C GLU A 97 -5.59 6.69 2.18
N GLN A 98 -5.10 6.09 3.28
CA GLN A 98 -3.76 6.36 3.81
C GLN A 98 -2.67 5.95 2.81
N TYR A 99 -2.80 4.77 2.24
CA TYR A 99 -1.91 4.30 1.19
C TYR A 99 -1.89 5.27 0.00
N ALA A 100 -3.06 5.62 -0.54
CA ALA A 100 -3.19 6.50 -1.69
C ALA A 100 -2.58 7.88 -1.44
N MET A 101 -2.82 8.46 -0.25
CA MET A 101 -2.22 9.74 0.14
C MET A 101 -0.70 9.65 0.29
N SER A 102 -0.20 8.58 0.90
CA SER A 102 1.24 8.37 1.09
C SER A 102 1.97 8.23 -0.24
N VAL A 103 1.37 7.51 -1.20
CA VAL A 103 1.91 7.37 -2.57
C VAL A 103 1.89 8.70 -3.29
N ALA A 104 0.78 9.44 -3.26
CA ALA A 104 0.66 10.73 -3.94
C ALA A 104 1.69 11.74 -3.39
N ARG A 105 1.92 11.77 -2.08
CA ARG A 105 2.93 12.61 -1.45
C ARG A 105 4.34 12.17 -1.79
N TRP A 106 4.59 10.87 -1.89
CA TRP A 106 5.89 10.37 -2.34
C TRP A 106 6.18 10.85 -3.77
N ILE A 107 5.23 10.70 -4.70
CA ILE A 107 5.37 11.18 -6.09
C ILE A 107 5.67 12.68 -6.09
N GLN A 108 4.92 13.48 -5.35
CA GLN A 108 5.15 14.92 -5.23
C GLN A 108 6.55 15.27 -4.73
N CYS A 109 7.09 14.51 -3.76
CA CYS A 109 8.45 14.71 -3.28
C CYS A 109 9.50 14.39 -4.36
N GLU A 110 9.30 13.32 -5.15
CA GLU A 110 10.21 12.96 -6.25
C GLU A 110 10.18 13.99 -7.38
N GLU A 111 8.99 14.54 -7.70
CA GLU A 111 8.85 15.65 -8.64
C GLU A 111 9.62 16.88 -8.14
N ALA A 112 9.45 17.25 -6.85
CA ALA A 112 10.16 18.37 -6.26
C ALA A 112 11.69 18.15 -6.23
N ILE A 113 12.16 16.93 -5.99
CA ILE A 113 13.59 16.60 -6.08
C ILE A 113 14.09 16.74 -7.52
N SER A 114 13.28 16.37 -8.50
CA SER A 114 13.62 16.49 -9.92
C SER A 114 13.67 17.95 -10.37
N GLU A 115 12.77 18.80 -9.85
CA GLU A 115 12.68 20.23 -10.17
C GLU A 115 13.75 21.05 -9.43
N TYR A 116 13.90 20.86 -8.12
CA TYR A 116 14.76 21.72 -7.26
C TYR A 116 16.14 21.10 -7.01
N GLY A 117 16.35 19.84 -7.35
CA GLY A 117 17.60 19.12 -7.17
C GLY A 117 17.72 18.38 -5.83
N TYR A 118 18.63 17.40 -5.82
CA TYR A 118 18.92 16.57 -4.64
C TYR A 118 19.63 17.35 -3.53
N LEU A 119 20.43 18.34 -3.90
CA LEU A 119 21.20 19.18 -2.98
C LEU A 119 20.59 20.58 -2.90
N ALA A 120 20.51 21.10 -1.70
CA ALA A 120 20.12 22.47 -1.39
C ALA A 120 21.28 23.21 -0.70
N LYS A 121 21.23 24.55 -0.71
CA LYS A 121 22.18 25.37 0.08
C LYS A 121 21.61 25.63 1.46
N HIS A 122 22.43 25.43 2.48
CA HIS A 122 22.06 25.77 3.84
C HIS A 122 21.87 27.30 3.95
N PRO A 123 20.74 27.80 4.48
CA PRO A 123 20.42 29.23 4.44
C PRO A 123 21.42 30.11 5.18
N THR A 124 22.09 29.60 6.23
CA THR A 124 23.03 30.36 7.05
C THR A 124 24.48 30.14 6.65
N THR A 125 24.88 28.91 6.35
CA THR A 125 26.31 28.56 6.12
C THR A 125 26.66 28.49 4.63
N GLY A 126 25.68 28.45 3.74
CA GLY A 126 25.89 28.28 2.30
C GLY A 126 26.38 26.89 1.87
N ASN A 127 26.66 26.01 2.81
CA ASN A 127 27.15 24.66 2.52
C ASN A 127 26.06 23.82 1.81
N ALA A 128 26.51 22.87 0.97
CA ALA A 128 25.60 21.92 0.35
C ALA A 128 25.03 20.95 1.39
N ILE A 129 23.72 20.84 1.43
CA ILE A 129 22.97 19.90 2.28
C ILE A 129 22.00 19.10 1.41
N ALA A 130 21.55 17.95 1.90
CA ALA A 130 20.47 17.24 1.22
C ALA A 130 19.19 18.09 1.23
N SER A 131 18.48 18.10 0.11
CA SER A 131 17.20 18.79 0.02
C SER A 131 16.23 18.21 1.07
N PRO A 132 15.39 19.03 1.73
CA PRO A 132 14.35 18.55 2.65
C PRO A 132 13.41 17.51 2.01
N TYR A 133 13.16 17.62 0.71
CA TYR A 133 12.32 16.69 -0.03
C TYR A 133 12.87 15.26 -0.04
N VAL A 134 14.19 15.09 0.05
CA VAL A 134 14.86 13.77 0.10
C VAL A 134 14.50 13.01 1.37
N SER A 135 14.46 13.69 2.52
CA SER A 135 14.05 13.04 3.77
C SER A 135 12.55 12.72 3.75
N MET A 136 11.73 13.65 3.27
CA MET A 136 10.28 13.47 3.15
C MET A 136 9.94 12.30 2.20
N SER A 137 10.57 12.24 1.02
CA SER A 137 10.41 11.12 0.08
C SER A 137 10.73 9.78 0.73
N ARG A 138 11.85 9.69 1.44
CA ARG A 138 12.25 8.46 2.14
C ARG A 138 11.23 8.04 3.20
N ASP A 139 10.66 8.99 3.94
CA ASP A 139 9.69 8.70 4.99
C ASP A 139 8.34 8.28 4.40
N TYR A 140 7.86 8.95 3.35
CA TYR A 140 6.66 8.51 2.62
C TYR A 140 6.85 7.14 1.97
N LYS A 141 8.01 6.85 1.40
CA LYS A 141 8.32 5.53 0.85
C LYS A 141 8.23 4.41 1.90
N LYS A 142 8.70 4.67 3.13
CA LYS A 142 8.54 3.72 4.24
C LYS A 142 7.06 3.51 4.59
N GLN A 143 6.28 4.61 4.64
CA GLN A 143 4.85 4.56 4.93
C GLN A 143 4.10 3.78 3.84
N VAL A 144 4.35 4.06 2.57
CA VAL A 144 3.79 3.33 1.42
C VAL A 144 4.04 1.83 1.55
N ASN A 145 5.29 1.44 1.84
CA ASN A 145 5.61 0.03 2.00
C ASN A 145 4.92 -0.61 3.21
N ALA A 146 4.76 0.13 4.30
CA ALA A 146 4.07 -0.37 5.50
C ALA A 146 2.57 -0.54 5.26
N ASP A 147 1.92 0.46 4.65
CA ASP A 147 0.49 0.43 4.32
C ASP A 147 0.19 -0.67 3.29
N TRP A 148 1.02 -0.76 2.24
CA TRP A 148 0.91 -1.81 1.24
C TRP A 148 1.09 -3.20 1.83
N TYR A 149 2.05 -3.38 2.73
CA TYR A 149 2.26 -4.66 3.39
C TYR A 149 1.02 -5.12 4.17
N GLN A 150 0.33 -4.20 4.85
CA GLN A 150 -0.91 -4.50 5.56
C GLN A 150 -2.02 -4.92 4.58
N ILE A 151 -2.24 -4.16 3.51
CA ILE A 151 -3.22 -4.50 2.46
C ILE A 151 -2.90 -5.87 1.87
N TYR A 152 -1.64 -6.08 1.47
CA TYR A 152 -1.20 -7.33 0.85
C TYR A 152 -1.34 -8.55 1.78
N GLN A 153 -1.10 -8.39 3.08
CA GLN A 153 -1.30 -9.46 4.05
C GLN A 153 -2.76 -9.91 4.11
N ILE A 154 -3.70 -8.97 4.12
CA ILE A 154 -5.13 -9.27 4.11
C ILE A 154 -5.50 -10.06 2.84
N VAL A 155 -5.05 -9.58 1.69
CA VAL A 155 -5.31 -10.26 0.41
C VAL A 155 -4.69 -11.65 0.40
N ARG A 156 -3.43 -11.79 0.81
CA ARG A 156 -2.73 -13.07 0.85
C ARG A 156 -3.38 -14.09 1.79
N GLU A 157 -3.95 -13.64 2.91
CA GLU A 157 -4.58 -14.52 3.89
C GLU A 157 -6.00 -14.96 3.47
N ASN A 158 -6.67 -14.19 2.64
CA ASN A 158 -8.09 -14.38 2.32
C ASN A 158 -8.37 -14.70 0.85
N CYS A 159 -7.48 -14.34 -0.07
CA CYS A 159 -7.65 -14.63 -1.48
C CYS A 159 -7.29 -16.08 -1.77
N SER A 160 -8.22 -16.83 -2.37
CA SER A 160 -8.01 -18.24 -2.79
C SER A 160 -7.42 -18.37 -4.20
N VAL A 161 -7.38 -17.26 -4.96
CA VAL A 161 -6.85 -17.23 -6.33
C VAL A 161 -5.35 -17.02 -6.29
N GLU A 162 -4.60 -17.84 -7.02
CA GLU A 162 -3.15 -17.64 -7.17
C GLU A 162 -2.85 -16.24 -7.73
N TYR A 163 -1.86 -15.61 -7.11
CA TYR A 163 -1.46 -14.26 -7.44
C TYR A 163 -0.62 -14.24 -8.73
N GLY A 164 -1.27 -14.03 -9.86
CA GLY A 164 -0.62 -13.98 -11.18
C GLY A 164 -0.85 -12.67 -11.95
N GLY A 165 -1.25 -11.59 -11.30
CA GLY A 165 -1.59 -10.32 -11.96
C GLY A 165 -0.75 -9.13 -11.56
N ALA A 166 -0.84 -8.04 -12.33
CA ALA A 166 -0.21 -6.76 -12.06
C ALA A 166 -0.57 -6.24 -10.66
N ASN A 167 0.42 -5.71 -9.98
CA ASN A 167 0.32 -5.21 -8.61
C ASN A 167 0.23 -3.68 -8.66
N PRO A 168 -0.72 -3.02 -7.97
CA PRO A 168 -0.78 -1.55 -7.93
C PRO A 168 0.52 -0.87 -7.52
N GLN A 169 1.36 -1.54 -6.72
CA GLN A 169 2.67 -1.01 -6.36
C GLN A 169 3.64 -0.95 -7.55
N ASP A 170 3.51 -1.86 -8.51
CA ASP A 170 4.33 -1.84 -9.73
C ASP A 170 3.92 -0.67 -10.63
N ASP A 171 2.63 -0.32 -10.67
CA ASP A 171 2.11 0.84 -11.39
C ASP A 171 2.62 2.15 -10.80
N VAL A 172 2.81 2.23 -9.48
CA VAL A 172 3.43 3.39 -8.81
C VAL A 172 4.86 3.59 -9.29
N MET A 173 5.63 2.52 -9.40
CA MET A 173 7.01 2.58 -9.92
C MET A 173 7.02 3.04 -11.38
N GLU A 174 6.08 2.58 -12.17
CA GLU A 174 5.97 3.01 -13.57
C GLU A 174 5.59 4.48 -13.69
N ARG A 175 4.67 4.99 -12.85
CA ARG A 175 4.33 6.41 -12.77
C ARG A 175 5.53 7.28 -12.41
N LEU A 176 6.31 6.87 -11.40
CA LEU A 176 7.55 7.57 -11.03
C LEU A 176 8.56 7.60 -12.19
N LEU A 177 8.69 6.50 -12.93
CA LEU A 177 9.56 6.44 -14.09
C LEU A 177 9.06 7.31 -15.25
N ARG A 178 7.75 7.42 -15.45
CA ARG A 178 7.14 8.30 -16.47
C ARG A 178 7.31 9.77 -16.11
N ALA A 179 7.06 10.16 -14.85
CA ALA A 179 7.29 11.52 -14.37
C ALA A 179 8.74 11.97 -14.61
N ARG A 180 9.69 11.06 -14.43
CA ARG A 180 11.12 11.33 -14.65
C ARG A 180 11.53 11.45 -16.13
N ARG A 181 10.76 10.86 -17.06
CA ARG A 181 11.06 10.89 -18.52
C ARG A 181 10.42 12.06 -19.25
N GLY A 182 9.44 12.73 -18.65
CA GLY A 182 8.67 13.82 -19.24
C GLY A 182 9.18 15.23 -18.93
N GLY A 183 10.33 15.33 -18.26
CA GLY A 183 11.00 16.60 -17.95
C GLY A 183 12.25 16.79 -18.89
#